data_2cb2db2b08c4363856c626e44a4c217b
#
_entry.id   2cb2db2b08c4363856c626e44a4c217b
#
_cell.length_a   1.000
_cell.length_b   1.000
_cell.length_c   1.000
_cell.angle_alpha   90.00
_cell.angle_beta   90.00
_cell.angle_gamma   90.00
#
_symmetry.space_group_name_H-M   'P 1'
#
loop_
_entity.id
_entity.type
_entity.pdbx_description
1 polymer ?
#
loop_
_entity_poly.entity_id
_entity_poly.type
_entity_poly.pdbx_seq_one_letter_code
_entity_poly.pdbx_strand_id
1 'polypeptide(L)'
;MYYENVNRTINVWRDGDVLHVFITAPNQKKYNQFSQTIDYVKRILCMRFDYEYDGTQIYFTLGDFRELNEFKQYFYRYLCCFPKEKN
;
A
#
# COMPACT_ATOMS: atom_id res chain seq x y z
N MET A 1 -4.13 20.64 -2.82
CA MET A 1 -3.28 19.47 -2.65
C MET A 1 -3.75 18.69 -1.45
N TYR A 2 -3.76 17.39 -1.54
CA TYR A 2 -4.32 16.56 -0.50
C TYR A 2 -3.25 15.65 0.08
N TYR A 3 -3.23 15.48 1.37
CA TYR A 3 -2.25 14.61 2.00
C TYR A 3 -2.93 13.84 3.13
N GLU A 4 -2.73 12.54 3.15
CA GLU A 4 -3.30 11.69 4.16
C GLU A 4 -2.21 10.80 4.73
N ASN A 5 -2.14 10.69 6.05
CA ASN A 5 -1.15 9.87 6.71
C ASN A 5 -1.91 8.93 7.64
N VAL A 6 -2.01 7.67 7.25
CA VAL A 6 -2.78 6.70 7.98
C VAL A 6 -1.83 5.80 8.73
N ASN A 7 -1.82 5.89 10.05
CA ASN A 7 -0.98 5.05 10.91
C ASN A 7 0.49 5.13 10.55
N ARG A 8 0.90 6.22 9.94
CA ARG A 8 2.29 6.39 9.55
C ARG A 8 2.78 5.29 8.61
N THR A 9 1.89 4.46 8.13
CA THR A 9 2.26 3.40 7.21
C THR A 9 1.96 3.82 5.78
N ILE A 10 0.79 4.38 5.56
CA ILE A 10 0.39 4.79 4.23
C ILE A 10 0.28 6.30 4.20
N ASN A 11 1.00 6.90 3.29
CA ASN A 11 0.94 8.34 3.08
C ASN A 11 0.44 8.58 1.67
N VAL A 12 -0.50 9.47 1.49
CA VAL A 12 -1.08 9.74 0.19
C VAL A 12 -0.96 11.22 -0.11
N TRP A 13 -0.50 11.52 -1.30
CA TRP A 13 -0.35 12.90 -1.74
C TRP A 13 -1.04 13.03 -3.08
N ARG A 14 -1.93 14.01 -3.22
CA ARG A 14 -2.68 14.19 -4.44
C ARG A 14 -2.06 15.28 -5.29
N ASP A 15 -1.88 15.00 -6.57
CA ASP A 15 -1.36 15.95 -7.49
C ASP A 15 -2.25 15.92 -8.72
N GLY A 16 -3.18 16.86 -8.82
CA GLY A 16 -4.15 16.85 -9.90
C GLY A 16 -5.07 15.66 -9.79
N ASP A 17 -5.06 14.81 -10.79
CA ASP A 17 -5.90 13.63 -10.80
C ASP A 17 -5.15 12.39 -10.36
N VAL A 18 -3.94 12.55 -9.89
CA VAL A 18 -3.11 11.41 -9.54
C VAL A 18 -2.90 11.36 -8.04
N LEU A 19 -3.09 10.19 -7.46
CA LEU A 19 -2.83 9.98 -6.05
C LEU A 19 -1.52 9.22 -5.93
N HIS A 20 -0.55 9.83 -5.27
CA HIS A 20 0.74 9.20 -5.05
C HIS A 20 0.69 8.51 -3.70
N VAL A 21 0.87 7.21 -3.69
CA VAL A 21 0.73 6.42 -2.47
C VAL A 21 2.10 5.91 -2.06
N PHE A 22 2.47 6.19 -0.82
CA PHE A 22 3.75 5.74 -0.29
C PHE A 22 3.46 4.86 0.92
N ILE A 23 3.98 3.65 0.92
CA ILE A 23 3.81 2.75 2.03
C ILE A 23 5.19 2.47 2.60
N THR A 24 5.38 2.80 3.86
CA THR A 24 6.67 2.69 4.50
C THR A 24 6.67 1.55 5.52
N ALA A 25 7.64 0.69 5.43
CA ALA A 25 7.79 -0.41 6.37
C ALA A 25 8.92 -0.10 7.33
N PRO A 26 8.78 -0.47 8.60
CA PRO A 26 9.81 -0.14 9.59
C PRO A 26 11.08 -0.98 9.43
N ASN A 27 11.00 -2.13 8.78
CA ASN A 27 12.17 -2.96 8.59
C ASN A 27 11.95 -3.89 7.42
N GLN A 28 12.97 -4.66 7.07
CA GLN A 28 12.91 -5.50 5.89
C GLN A 28 11.87 -6.61 6.02
N LYS A 29 11.69 -7.12 7.21
CA LYS A 29 10.71 -8.16 7.43
C LYS A 29 9.31 -7.64 7.16
N LYS A 30 8.99 -6.47 7.67
CA LYS A 30 7.69 -5.86 7.43
C LYS A 30 7.56 -5.45 5.96
N TYR A 31 8.64 -5.04 5.37
CA TYR A 31 8.62 -4.67 3.96
C TYR A 31 8.21 -5.88 3.11
N ASN A 32 8.77 -7.05 3.40
CA ASN A 32 8.41 -8.25 2.65
C ASN A 32 6.95 -8.59 2.85
N GLN A 33 6.45 -8.43 4.07
CA GLN A 33 5.06 -8.71 4.37
C GLN A 33 4.14 -7.74 3.62
N PHE A 34 4.51 -6.46 3.60
CA PHE A 34 3.72 -5.45 2.91
C PHE A 34 3.70 -5.72 1.41
N SER A 35 4.84 -6.09 0.85
CA SER A 35 4.93 -6.37 -0.57
C SER A 35 4.04 -7.54 -0.97
N GLN A 36 4.04 -8.60 -0.18
CA GLN A 36 3.18 -9.74 -0.45
C GLN A 36 1.72 -9.37 -0.33
N THR A 37 1.39 -8.53 0.66
CA THR A 37 0.02 -8.10 0.85
C THR A 37 -0.44 -7.25 -0.34
N ILE A 38 0.43 -6.37 -0.81
CA ILE A 38 0.09 -5.52 -1.94
C ILE A 38 -0.18 -6.37 -3.18
N ASP A 39 0.66 -7.37 -3.42
CA ASP A 39 0.47 -8.23 -4.58
C ASP A 39 -0.85 -8.97 -4.49
N TYR A 40 -1.20 -9.41 -3.31
CA TYR A 40 -2.43 -10.15 -3.10
C TYR A 40 -3.64 -9.24 -3.33
N VAL A 41 -3.60 -8.02 -2.79
CA VAL A 41 -4.69 -7.08 -2.94
C VAL A 41 -4.86 -6.66 -4.39
N LYS A 42 -3.74 -6.45 -5.10
CA LYS A 42 -3.82 -6.13 -6.52
C LYS A 42 -4.57 -7.22 -7.27
N ARG A 43 -4.29 -8.49 -6.94
CA ARG A 43 -4.91 -9.59 -7.63
C ARG A 43 -6.40 -9.64 -7.32
N ILE A 44 -6.76 -9.48 -6.06
CA ILE A 44 -8.15 -9.57 -5.67
C ILE A 44 -8.97 -8.43 -6.26
N LEU A 45 -8.44 -7.24 -6.26
CA LEU A 45 -9.17 -6.08 -6.76
C LEU A 45 -8.97 -5.86 -8.26
N CYS A 46 -8.20 -6.72 -8.90
CA CYS A 46 -7.89 -6.62 -10.32
C CYS A 46 -7.31 -5.26 -10.66
N MET A 47 -6.48 -4.75 -9.77
CA MET A 47 -5.86 -3.47 -10.00
C MET A 47 -4.61 -3.63 -10.84
N ARG A 48 -4.37 -2.67 -11.72
CA ARG A 48 -3.24 -2.74 -12.60
C ARG A 48 -2.35 -1.56 -12.36
N PHE A 49 -1.45 -1.68 -11.44
CA PHE A 49 -0.44 -0.67 -11.26
C PHE A 49 0.85 -1.40 -10.94
N ASP A 50 1.95 -0.77 -11.30
CA ASP A 50 3.24 -1.28 -10.93
C ASP A 50 3.72 -0.43 -9.79
N TYR A 51 4.48 -1.01 -8.90
CA TYR A 51 5.01 -0.23 -7.81
C TYR A 51 6.53 -0.32 -7.78
N GLU A 52 7.14 0.72 -7.26
CA GLU A 52 8.57 0.78 -7.12
C GLU A 52 8.86 0.71 -5.64
N TYR A 53 10.05 0.27 -5.29
CA TYR A 53 10.38 0.25 -3.90
C TYR A 53 11.85 0.59 -3.72
N ASP A 54 12.13 1.10 -2.53
CA ASP A 54 13.44 1.57 -2.21
C ASP A 54 13.69 1.10 -0.80
N GLY A 55 14.13 -0.11 -0.66
CA GLY A 55 14.45 -0.65 0.67
C GLY A 55 13.22 -0.87 1.52
N THR A 56 12.73 0.16 2.12
CA THR A 56 11.59 0.03 3.03
C THR A 56 10.38 0.81 2.60
N GLN A 57 10.44 1.48 1.45
CA GLN A 57 9.30 2.26 1.01
C GLN A 57 8.79 1.76 -0.33
N ILE A 58 7.49 1.66 -0.44
CA ILE A 58 6.85 1.21 -1.67
C ILE A 58 6.03 2.37 -2.19
N TYR A 59 6.14 2.64 -3.48
CA TYR A 59 5.47 3.78 -4.09
C TYR A 59 4.69 3.34 -5.32
N PHE A 60 3.47 3.82 -5.45
CA PHE A 60 2.69 3.62 -6.67
C PHE A 60 1.66 4.73 -6.76
N THR A 61 0.96 4.79 -7.89
CA THR A 61 -0.04 5.82 -8.11
C THR A 61 -1.39 5.17 -8.36
N LEU A 62 -2.43 5.88 -7.98
CA LEU A 62 -3.80 5.47 -8.26
C LEU A 62 -4.54 6.64 -8.88
N GLY A 63 -5.63 6.33 -9.56
CA GLY A 63 -6.36 7.34 -10.31
C GLY A 63 -7.53 7.96 -9.58
N ASP A 64 -8.05 7.34 -8.54
CA ASP A 64 -9.14 7.95 -7.82
C ASP A 64 -9.22 7.44 -6.38
N PHE A 65 -10.01 8.16 -5.60
CA PHE A 65 -10.12 7.87 -4.18
C PHE A 65 -10.88 6.58 -3.89
N ARG A 66 -11.74 6.14 -4.80
CA ARG A 66 -12.44 4.90 -4.59
C ARG A 66 -11.45 3.74 -4.62
N GLU A 67 -10.54 3.75 -5.58
CA GLU A 67 -9.51 2.73 -5.63
C GLU A 67 -8.63 2.76 -4.39
N LEU A 68 -8.30 3.95 -3.95
CA LEU A 68 -7.47 4.10 -2.77
C LEU A 68 -8.17 3.53 -1.54
N ASN A 69 -9.45 3.85 -1.38
CA ASN A 69 -10.19 3.38 -0.22
C ASN A 69 -10.33 1.86 -0.23
N GLU A 70 -10.60 1.29 -1.39
CA GLU A 70 -10.69 -0.16 -1.49
C GLU A 70 -9.33 -0.79 -1.19
N PHE A 71 -8.29 -0.21 -1.75
CA PHE A 71 -6.95 -0.73 -1.51
C PHE A 71 -6.60 -0.71 -0.03
N LYS A 72 -6.85 0.42 0.64
CA LYS A 72 -6.52 0.54 2.05
C LYS A 72 -7.29 -0.46 2.88
N GLN A 73 -8.58 -0.63 2.59
CA GLN A 73 -9.42 -1.53 3.32
C GLN A 73 -8.91 -2.97 3.21
N TYR A 74 -8.61 -3.40 2.00
CA TYR A 74 -8.15 -4.76 1.79
C TYR A 74 -6.71 -4.94 2.25
N PHE A 75 -5.89 -3.92 2.08
CA PHE A 75 -4.50 -4.01 2.53
C PHE A 75 -4.44 -4.27 4.03
N TYR A 76 -5.18 -3.50 4.83
CA TYR A 76 -5.15 -3.68 6.27
C TYR A 76 -5.80 -4.99 6.68
N ARG A 77 -6.85 -5.38 5.97
CA ARG A 77 -7.52 -6.62 6.28
C ARG A 77 -6.62 -7.82 6.07
N TYR A 78 -5.98 -7.88 4.92
CA TYR A 78 -5.15 -9.03 4.61
C TYR A 78 -3.78 -8.96 5.25
N LEU A 79 -3.32 -7.79 5.60
CA LEU A 79 -2.08 -7.67 6.34
C LEU A 79 -2.20 -8.41 7.65
N CYS A 80 -3.35 -8.35 8.29
CA CYS A 80 -3.57 -9.06 9.54
C CYS A 80 -3.75 -10.54 9.33
N CYS A 81 -4.15 -10.95 8.12
CA CYS A 81 -4.41 -12.35 7.85
C CYS A 81 -3.19 -13.12 7.41
N PHE A 82 -2.15 -12.42 6.93
CA PHE A 82 -0.97 -13.14 6.49
C PHE A 82 -0.26 -13.72 7.69
N PRO A 83 0.39 -14.87 7.52
CA PRO A 83 1.05 -15.53 8.62
C PRO A 83 2.01 -14.61 9.23
N LYS A 84 1.97 -14.54 10.57
CA LYS A 84 2.91 -13.78 11.19
C LYS A 84 4.10 -14.54 11.19
N GLU A 85 5.19 -13.96 11.17
CA GLU A 85 6.35 -14.67 11.26
C GLU A 85 6.37 -15.23 12.53
N LYS A 86 6.52 -16.44 12.66
CA LYS A 86 6.57 -17.03 13.86
C LYS A 86 7.76 -16.73 14.34
N ASN A 87 8.03 -16.07 14.85
CA ASN A 87 9.21 -15.82 15.26
C ASN A 87 9.47 -15.62 16.23
#